data_b5d35258b85b6c1eac82c430784ba86a
#
_entry.id   b5d35258b85b6c1eac82c430784ba86a
#
_cell.length_a   1.000
_cell.length_b   1.000
_cell.length_c   1.000
_cell.angle_alpha   90.00
_cell.angle_beta   90.00
_cell.angle_gamma   90.00
#
_symmetry.space_group_name_H-M   'P 1'
#
loop_
_entity.id
_entity.type
_entity.pdbx_description
1 polymer ?
#
loop_
_entity_poly.entity_id
_entity_poly.type
_entity_poly.pdbx_seq_one_letter_code
_entity_poly.pdbx_strand_id
1 'polypeptide(L)'
;MNVVITGANRGIGAGFVRHYLKQGANVWACYRSCRGELSGINSENLHTLRWDVSSDEHPQGDLPETIDLLINNAGIYGPGKDGQTLDGITGKVMLEVFNVDCVGPLRVVQLLAERVIAAKGVIANLSSKMGSSSDNSSGGTYAYRAAKAGLIIVSKSMAVDLAPSGVHVITLHPGWVTTDMTHNSGLIDVQTSVAGMSQVITDARNHAAGEFVAFDGKTVPY
;
A
#
# COMPACT_ATOMS: atom_id res chain seq x y z
N MET A 1 2.55 -16.68 -10.35
CA MET A 1 1.86 -15.46 -9.92
C MET A 1 2.85 -14.31 -9.97
N ASN A 2 2.50 -13.21 -10.61
CA ASN A 2 3.31 -12.00 -10.72
C ASN A 2 2.79 -10.94 -9.73
N VAL A 3 3.64 -10.53 -8.79
CA VAL A 3 3.28 -9.58 -7.71
C VAL A 3 4.12 -8.32 -7.85
N VAL A 4 3.49 -7.16 -7.91
CA VAL A 4 4.17 -5.86 -7.89
C VAL A 4 3.90 -5.19 -6.55
N ILE A 5 4.95 -4.72 -5.86
CA ILE A 5 4.87 -4.12 -4.53
C ILE A 5 5.59 -2.79 -4.51
N THR A 6 4.90 -1.70 -4.21
CA THR A 6 5.52 -0.39 -4.03
C THR A 6 6.02 -0.18 -2.60
N GLY A 7 7.11 0.59 -2.42
CA GLY A 7 7.71 0.81 -1.11
C GLY A 7 8.22 -0.48 -0.45
N ALA A 8 8.80 -1.37 -1.26
CA ALA A 8 9.13 -2.74 -0.90
C ALA A 8 10.43 -2.91 -0.11
N ASN A 9 11.21 -1.83 0.08
CA ASN A 9 12.59 -1.90 0.56
C ASN A 9 12.76 -2.05 2.07
N ARG A 10 11.68 -1.96 2.86
CA ARG A 10 11.70 -2.10 4.34
C ARG A 10 10.30 -2.40 4.90
N GLY A 11 10.26 -2.76 6.17
CA GLY A 11 9.04 -2.90 6.95
C GLY A 11 8.00 -3.81 6.30
N ILE A 12 6.74 -3.38 6.24
CA ILE A 12 5.62 -4.16 5.69
C ILE A 12 5.89 -4.56 4.24
N GLY A 13 6.40 -3.63 3.41
CA GLY A 13 6.71 -3.92 2.01
C GLY A 13 7.75 -5.03 1.85
N ALA A 14 8.84 -5.00 2.59
CA ALA A 14 9.84 -6.08 2.59
C ALA A 14 9.27 -7.39 3.17
N GLY A 15 8.36 -7.29 4.12
CA GLY A 15 7.61 -8.44 4.63
C GLY A 15 6.77 -9.12 3.54
N PHE A 16 6.03 -8.35 2.73
CA PHE A 16 5.29 -8.88 1.58
C PHE A 16 6.22 -9.52 0.54
N VAL A 17 7.37 -8.91 0.24
CA VAL A 17 8.36 -9.50 -0.68
C VAL A 17 8.76 -10.90 -0.21
N ARG A 18 9.18 -11.04 1.06
CA ARG A 18 9.57 -12.35 1.62
C ARG A 18 8.42 -13.35 1.62
N HIS A 19 7.21 -12.88 1.93
CA HIS A 19 6.01 -13.71 1.98
C HIS A 19 5.70 -14.32 0.60
N TYR A 20 5.62 -13.50 -0.44
CA TYR A 20 5.26 -13.96 -1.79
C TYR A 20 6.39 -14.76 -2.47
N LEU A 21 7.66 -14.40 -2.23
CA LEU A 21 8.80 -15.21 -2.70
C LEU A 21 8.77 -16.61 -2.08
N LYS A 22 8.44 -16.74 -0.79
CA LYS A 22 8.30 -18.03 -0.12
C LYS A 22 7.17 -18.89 -0.73
N GLN A 23 6.17 -18.26 -1.32
CA GLN A 23 5.09 -18.95 -2.05
C GLN A 23 5.44 -19.25 -3.52
N GLY A 24 6.65 -18.96 -3.98
CA GLY A 24 7.10 -19.19 -5.34
C GLY A 24 6.60 -18.18 -6.36
N ALA A 25 6.13 -17.00 -5.92
CA ALA A 25 5.73 -15.92 -6.82
C ALA A 25 6.94 -15.20 -7.42
N ASN A 26 6.79 -14.66 -8.63
CA ASN A 26 7.69 -13.65 -9.16
C ASN A 26 7.30 -12.29 -8.54
N VAL A 27 8.26 -11.61 -7.92
CA VAL A 27 8.00 -10.38 -7.17
C VAL A 27 8.77 -9.21 -7.77
N TRP A 28 8.07 -8.17 -8.20
CA TRP A 28 8.63 -6.88 -8.60
C TRP A 28 8.56 -5.92 -7.41
N ALA A 29 9.70 -5.77 -6.75
CA ALA A 29 9.86 -4.98 -5.54
C ALA A 29 10.32 -3.56 -5.88
N CYS A 30 9.40 -2.58 -5.80
CA CYS A 30 9.68 -1.19 -6.14
C CYS A 30 10.18 -0.42 -4.91
N TYR A 31 11.25 0.35 -5.10
CA TYR A 31 11.86 1.21 -4.08
C TYR A 31 12.21 2.59 -4.64
N ARG A 32 12.22 3.63 -3.80
CA ARG A 32 12.48 5.00 -4.25
C ARG A 32 13.97 5.30 -4.39
N SER A 33 14.75 5.17 -3.34
CA SER A 33 16.13 5.66 -3.29
C SER A 33 17.17 4.57 -3.03
N CYS A 34 16.89 3.63 -2.14
CA CYS A 34 17.82 2.55 -1.80
C CYS A 34 17.09 1.21 -1.69
N ARG A 35 17.81 0.14 -1.99
CA ARG A 35 17.26 -1.23 -1.92
C ARG A 35 16.95 -1.68 -0.49
N GLY A 36 17.60 -1.11 0.52
CA GLY A 36 17.41 -1.47 1.91
C GLY A 36 17.49 -2.99 2.14
N GLU A 37 16.48 -3.56 2.79
CA GLU A 37 16.40 -4.99 3.10
C GLU A 37 16.39 -5.90 1.86
N LEU A 38 16.02 -5.39 0.67
CA LEU A 38 16.02 -6.16 -0.57
C LEU A 38 17.43 -6.60 -0.97
N SER A 39 18.47 -5.87 -0.54
CA SER A 39 19.86 -6.21 -0.84
C SER A 39 20.32 -7.55 -0.21
N GLY A 40 19.63 -7.99 0.84
CA GLY A 40 19.91 -9.25 1.52
C GLY A 40 19.07 -10.44 1.03
N ILE A 41 18.19 -10.23 0.04
CA ILE A 41 17.31 -11.28 -0.48
C ILE A 41 17.92 -11.83 -1.78
N ASN A 42 18.32 -13.11 -1.75
CA ASN A 42 18.81 -13.81 -2.93
C ASN A 42 17.72 -14.75 -3.47
N SER A 43 17.12 -14.38 -4.59
CA SER A 43 16.07 -15.16 -5.25
C SER A 43 16.02 -14.81 -6.74
N GLU A 44 15.95 -15.81 -7.61
CA GLU A 44 15.78 -15.63 -9.05
C GLU A 44 14.41 -15.01 -9.39
N ASN A 45 13.44 -15.16 -8.50
CA ASN A 45 12.09 -14.61 -8.66
C ASN A 45 11.95 -13.18 -8.13
N LEU A 46 13.05 -12.56 -7.65
CA LEU A 46 13.04 -11.18 -7.17
C LEU A 46 13.55 -10.21 -8.25
N HIS A 47 12.69 -9.34 -8.70
CA HIS A 47 13.00 -8.23 -9.60
C HIS A 47 12.93 -6.92 -8.81
N THR A 48 13.97 -6.10 -8.85
CA THR A 48 13.98 -4.82 -8.11
C THR A 48 13.91 -3.66 -9.07
N LEU A 49 12.97 -2.72 -8.83
CA LEU A 49 12.73 -1.55 -9.66
C LEU A 49 12.88 -0.27 -8.84
N ARG A 50 13.59 0.71 -9.39
CA ARG A 50 13.57 2.06 -8.82
C ARG A 50 12.34 2.80 -9.33
N TRP A 51 11.49 3.25 -8.41
CA TRP A 51 10.27 3.99 -8.72
C TRP A 51 9.88 4.94 -7.58
N ASP A 52 9.74 6.23 -7.91
CA ASP A 52 9.16 7.21 -7.00
C ASP A 52 7.69 7.43 -7.36
N VAL A 53 6.78 6.92 -6.52
CA VAL A 53 5.34 7.04 -6.74
C VAL A 53 4.81 8.46 -6.56
N SER A 54 5.64 9.39 -6.04
CA SER A 54 5.28 10.80 -5.89
C SER A 54 5.48 11.63 -7.16
N SER A 55 6.08 11.05 -8.19
CA SER A 55 6.32 11.66 -9.50
C SER A 55 5.61 10.91 -10.61
N ASP A 56 5.47 11.54 -11.77
CA ASP A 56 4.88 10.94 -12.96
C ASP A 56 5.92 10.13 -13.79
N GLU A 57 7.12 9.92 -13.22
CA GLU A 57 8.15 9.12 -13.85
C GLU A 57 7.81 7.63 -13.81
N HIS A 58 8.17 6.94 -14.90
CA HIS A 58 8.01 5.50 -14.99
C HIS A 58 9.06 4.75 -14.15
N PRO A 59 8.76 3.53 -13.68
CA PRO A 59 9.74 2.70 -13.00
C PRO A 59 10.92 2.38 -13.92
N GLN A 60 12.11 2.31 -13.34
CA GLN A 60 13.33 1.95 -14.06
C GLN A 60 13.51 0.43 -14.04
N GLY A 61 13.36 -0.21 -15.19
CA GLY A 61 13.47 -1.66 -15.41
C GLY A 61 12.19 -2.27 -16.01
N ASP A 62 12.24 -3.56 -16.28
CA ASP A 62 11.17 -4.27 -16.97
C ASP A 62 10.06 -4.69 -15.99
N LEU A 63 8.85 -4.32 -16.34
CA LEU A 63 7.63 -4.75 -15.65
C LEU A 63 7.10 -6.05 -16.25
N PRO A 64 6.39 -6.89 -15.48
CA PRO A 64 5.76 -8.10 -16.02
C PRO A 64 4.67 -7.75 -17.02
N GLU A 65 4.43 -8.61 -18.00
CA GLU A 65 3.35 -8.43 -18.98
C GLU A 65 1.96 -8.47 -18.34
N THR A 66 1.80 -9.32 -17.33
CA THR A 66 0.56 -9.45 -16.55
C THR A 66 0.84 -9.35 -15.06
N ILE A 67 -0.09 -8.78 -14.29
CA ILE A 67 0.03 -8.59 -12.85
C ILE A 67 -1.17 -9.25 -12.16
N ASP A 68 -0.91 -10.34 -11.44
CA ASP A 68 -1.93 -11.03 -10.66
C ASP A 68 -2.28 -10.27 -9.37
N LEU A 69 -1.28 -9.59 -8.79
CA LEU A 69 -1.45 -8.81 -7.57
C LEU A 69 -0.59 -7.54 -7.60
N LEU A 70 -1.24 -6.40 -7.42
CA LEU A 70 -0.61 -5.11 -7.21
C LEU A 70 -0.81 -4.68 -5.76
N ILE A 71 0.28 -4.46 -5.00
CA ILE A 71 0.24 -3.96 -3.63
C ILE A 71 0.78 -2.54 -3.59
N ASN A 72 -0.09 -1.57 -3.41
CA ASN A 72 0.26 -0.19 -3.15
C ASN A 72 0.55 0.00 -1.66
N ASN A 73 1.82 -0.24 -1.28
CA ASN A 73 2.30 -0.14 0.09
C ASN A 73 3.13 1.12 0.36
N ALA A 74 3.72 1.75 -0.66
CA ALA A 74 4.50 2.97 -0.48
C ALA A 74 3.69 4.05 0.26
N GLY A 75 4.31 4.66 1.26
CA GLY A 75 3.69 5.72 2.04
C GLY A 75 4.67 6.39 2.98
N ILE A 76 4.31 7.59 3.42
CA ILE A 76 5.05 8.40 4.39
C ILE A 76 4.10 8.89 5.49
N TYR A 77 4.61 9.00 6.72
CA TYR A 77 3.82 9.59 7.81
C TYR A 77 3.82 11.12 7.76
N GLY A 78 4.82 11.71 7.11
CA GLY A 78 5.11 13.14 7.15
C GLY A 78 6.00 13.52 8.34
N PRO A 79 5.97 14.78 8.78
CA PRO A 79 6.76 15.23 9.91
C PRO A 79 6.31 14.56 11.22
N GLY A 80 7.17 14.59 12.24
CA GLY A 80 6.83 14.08 13.56
C GLY A 80 5.54 14.71 14.13
N LYS A 81 5.10 14.18 15.27
CA LYS A 81 3.80 14.51 15.88
C LYS A 81 3.56 16.03 16.02
N ASP A 82 4.58 16.79 16.40
CA ASP A 82 4.47 18.24 16.60
C ASP A 82 4.25 19.02 15.28
N GLY A 83 4.76 18.48 14.15
CA GLY A 83 4.54 19.05 12.82
C GLY A 83 3.19 18.72 12.19
N GLN A 84 2.35 17.95 12.87
CA GLN A 84 1.00 17.57 12.42
C GLN A 84 -0.10 17.98 13.41
N THR A 85 0.17 18.96 14.29
CA THR A 85 -0.83 19.60 15.16
C THR A 85 -1.59 20.68 14.38
N LEU A 86 -2.70 21.17 14.94
CA LEU A 86 -3.49 22.25 14.32
C LEU A 86 -2.64 23.49 14.04
N ASP A 87 -1.76 23.86 14.96
CA ASP A 87 -0.91 25.04 14.85
C ASP A 87 0.37 24.80 14.04
N GLY A 88 0.81 23.54 13.93
CA GLY A 88 2.09 23.16 13.28
C GLY A 88 1.95 22.70 11.83
N ILE A 89 0.76 22.27 11.41
CA ILE A 89 0.56 21.72 10.05
C ILE A 89 0.60 22.82 8.99
N THR A 90 1.24 22.54 7.86
CA THR A 90 1.26 23.47 6.72
C THR A 90 0.62 22.86 5.50
N GLY A 91 0.09 23.70 4.58
CA GLY A 91 -0.42 23.22 3.30
C GLY A 91 0.61 22.44 2.48
N LYS A 92 1.89 22.82 2.56
CA LYS A 92 2.98 22.09 1.88
C LYS A 92 3.09 20.65 2.39
N VAL A 93 3.07 20.45 3.69
CA VAL A 93 3.13 19.10 4.31
C VAL A 93 1.87 18.29 3.95
N MET A 94 0.69 18.92 3.97
CA MET A 94 -0.56 18.28 3.54
C MET A 94 -0.44 17.73 2.12
N LEU A 95 0.02 18.57 1.19
CA LEU A 95 0.16 18.21 -0.23
C LEU A 95 1.23 17.14 -0.44
N GLU A 96 2.36 17.20 0.27
CA GLU A 96 3.44 16.22 0.17
C GLU A 96 2.95 14.82 0.58
N VAL A 97 2.33 14.70 1.76
CA VAL A 97 1.84 13.42 2.26
C VAL A 97 0.69 12.90 1.38
N PHE A 98 -0.22 13.78 0.97
CA PHE A 98 -1.33 13.41 0.09
C PHE A 98 -0.83 12.92 -1.28
N ASN A 99 0.20 13.56 -1.83
CA ASN A 99 0.80 13.19 -3.10
C ASN A 99 1.37 11.75 -3.07
N VAL A 100 2.06 11.38 -1.99
CA VAL A 100 2.63 10.03 -1.86
C VAL A 100 1.55 9.00 -1.52
N ASP A 101 0.72 9.28 -0.51
CA ASP A 101 -0.11 8.27 0.14
C ASP A 101 -1.50 8.08 -0.51
N CYS A 102 -1.94 9.06 -1.31
CA CYS A 102 -3.24 9.03 -2.00
C CYS A 102 -3.07 9.06 -3.52
N VAL A 103 -2.37 10.07 -4.05
CA VAL A 103 -2.19 10.23 -5.51
C VAL A 103 -1.20 9.19 -6.06
N GLY A 104 -0.17 8.83 -5.30
CA GLY A 104 0.81 7.80 -5.68
C GLY A 104 0.17 6.47 -6.05
N PRO A 105 -0.67 5.84 -5.22
CA PRO A 105 -1.44 4.65 -5.59
C PRO A 105 -2.27 4.82 -6.86
N LEU A 106 -2.89 5.99 -7.08
CA LEU A 106 -3.65 6.27 -8.30
C LEU A 106 -2.74 6.26 -9.54
N ARG A 107 -1.58 6.95 -9.51
CA ARG A 107 -0.60 6.93 -10.59
C ARG A 107 -0.12 5.52 -10.91
N VAL A 108 0.19 4.75 -9.88
CA VAL A 108 0.62 3.36 -10.04
C VAL A 108 -0.44 2.54 -10.77
N VAL A 109 -1.70 2.67 -10.36
CA VAL A 109 -2.81 1.96 -11.03
C VAL A 109 -3.01 2.47 -12.45
N GLN A 110 -2.96 3.77 -12.71
CA GLN A 110 -3.07 4.33 -14.06
C GLN A 110 -2.01 3.75 -15.01
N LEU A 111 -0.78 3.57 -14.54
CA LEU A 111 0.31 3.00 -15.34
C LEU A 111 0.17 1.48 -15.55
N LEU A 112 -0.35 0.76 -14.55
CA LEU A 112 -0.33 -0.70 -14.52
C LEU A 112 -1.69 -1.35 -14.80
N ALA A 113 -2.76 -0.57 -14.94
CA ALA A 113 -4.15 -1.07 -15.05
C ALA A 113 -4.30 -2.14 -16.13
N GLU A 114 -3.79 -1.93 -17.34
CA GLU A 114 -3.91 -2.87 -18.44
C GLU A 114 -3.30 -4.25 -18.11
N ARG A 115 -2.16 -4.24 -17.39
CA ARG A 115 -1.47 -5.48 -16.98
C ARG A 115 -2.24 -6.24 -15.89
N VAL A 116 -2.90 -5.50 -14.98
CA VAL A 116 -3.78 -6.08 -13.95
C VAL A 116 -5.08 -6.59 -14.57
N ILE A 117 -5.65 -5.86 -15.53
CA ILE A 117 -6.84 -6.26 -16.30
C ILE A 117 -6.57 -7.56 -17.08
N ALA A 118 -5.42 -7.66 -17.75
CA ALA A 118 -5.03 -8.86 -18.51
C ALA A 118 -5.01 -10.13 -17.64
N ALA A 119 -4.64 -10.01 -16.36
CA ALA A 119 -4.66 -11.11 -15.39
C ALA A 119 -6.01 -11.26 -14.66
N LYS A 120 -6.96 -10.32 -14.80
CA LYS A 120 -8.11 -10.16 -13.91
C LYS A 120 -7.68 -10.15 -12.44
N GLY A 121 -6.59 -9.42 -12.15
CA GLY A 121 -5.86 -9.47 -10.90
C GLY A 121 -6.55 -8.75 -9.74
N VAL A 122 -5.81 -8.63 -8.65
CA VAL A 122 -6.22 -7.92 -7.43
C VAL A 122 -5.33 -6.69 -7.23
N ILE A 123 -5.94 -5.58 -6.83
CA ILE A 123 -5.24 -4.36 -6.36
C ILE A 123 -5.50 -4.23 -4.86
N ALA A 124 -4.43 -4.24 -4.07
CA ALA A 124 -4.48 -4.05 -2.63
C ALA A 124 -3.83 -2.70 -2.27
N ASN A 125 -4.63 -1.76 -1.76
CA ASN A 125 -4.17 -0.44 -1.36
C ASN A 125 -4.02 -0.38 0.17
N LEU A 126 -2.80 -0.10 0.67
CA LEU A 126 -2.56 0.02 2.12
C LEU A 126 -2.97 1.41 2.63
N SER A 127 -4.11 1.44 3.29
CA SER A 127 -4.58 2.59 4.06
C SER A 127 -4.28 2.41 5.56
N SER A 128 -5.00 3.10 6.41
CA SER A 128 -4.87 3.04 7.85
C SER A 128 -6.20 3.35 8.51
N LYS A 129 -6.49 2.75 9.67
CA LYS A 129 -7.59 3.18 10.56
C LYS A 129 -7.55 4.67 10.86
N MET A 130 -6.36 5.29 10.82
CA MET A 130 -6.23 6.74 10.96
C MET A 130 -6.94 7.52 9.84
N GLY A 131 -7.24 6.91 8.69
CA GLY A 131 -8.08 7.47 7.63
C GLY A 131 -9.60 7.35 7.88
N SER A 132 -10.00 6.61 8.91
CA SER A 132 -11.42 6.50 9.29
C SER A 132 -11.88 7.72 10.07
N SER A 133 -12.96 8.35 9.64
CA SER A 133 -13.59 9.45 10.40
C SER A 133 -14.30 8.92 11.66
N SER A 134 -14.85 7.71 11.57
CA SER A 134 -15.54 7.05 12.70
C SER A 134 -14.58 6.65 13.83
N ASP A 135 -13.31 6.34 13.51
CA ASP A 135 -12.28 5.95 14.48
C ASP A 135 -11.49 7.15 15.02
N ASN A 136 -11.71 8.36 14.49
CA ASN A 136 -10.95 9.56 14.84
C ASN A 136 -11.45 10.23 16.11
N SER A 137 -11.04 9.70 17.26
CA SER A 137 -11.33 10.29 18.59
C SER A 137 -10.19 11.16 19.15
N SER A 138 -8.98 11.09 18.56
CA SER A 138 -7.79 11.77 19.09
C SER A 138 -7.38 13.05 18.36
N GLY A 139 -7.93 13.33 17.18
CA GLY A 139 -7.53 14.47 16.35
C GLY A 139 -6.07 14.42 15.91
N GLY A 140 -5.51 15.55 15.54
CA GLY A 140 -4.12 15.69 15.09
C GLY A 140 -3.79 14.86 13.83
N THR A 141 -2.52 14.80 13.49
CA THR A 141 -1.99 13.99 12.37
C THR A 141 -2.74 14.27 11.06
N TYR A 142 -3.02 15.55 10.81
CA TYR A 142 -3.91 16.01 9.74
C TYR A 142 -3.52 15.48 8.36
N ALA A 143 -2.22 15.57 7.99
CA ALA A 143 -1.75 15.19 6.67
C ALA A 143 -1.95 13.70 6.42
N TYR A 144 -1.51 12.86 7.35
CA TYR A 144 -1.60 11.41 7.19
C TYR A 144 -3.04 10.91 7.21
N ARG A 145 -3.87 11.42 8.15
CA ARG A 145 -5.30 11.08 8.21
C ARG A 145 -6.02 11.43 6.92
N ALA A 146 -5.84 12.68 6.43
CA ALA A 146 -6.48 13.13 5.20
C ALA A 146 -6.03 12.30 3.98
N ALA A 147 -4.75 12.00 3.86
CA ALA A 147 -4.23 11.20 2.76
C ALA A 147 -4.76 9.76 2.79
N LYS A 148 -4.81 9.12 3.97
CA LYS A 148 -5.34 7.75 4.10
C LYS A 148 -6.86 7.70 3.94
N ALA A 149 -7.61 8.71 4.36
CA ALA A 149 -9.04 8.85 4.06
C ALA A 149 -9.26 9.04 2.55
N GLY A 150 -8.47 9.90 1.90
CA GLY A 150 -8.51 10.10 0.45
C GLY A 150 -8.24 8.80 -0.30
N LEU A 151 -7.26 7.99 0.14
CA LEU A 151 -6.97 6.70 -0.48
C LEU A 151 -8.14 5.71 -0.38
N ILE A 152 -8.89 5.70 0.72
CA ILE A 152 -10.08 4.83 0.86
C ILE A 152 -11.11 5.18 -0.23
N ILE A 153 -11.41 6.47 -0.42
CA ILE A 153 -12.36 6.92 -1.43
C ILE A 153 -11.84 6.67 -2.85
N VAL A 154 -10.57 6.96 -3.12
CA VAL A 154 -9.93 6.70 -4.41
C VAL A 154 -9.94 5.20 -4.73
N SER A 155 -9.67 4.34 -3.75
CA SER A 155 -9.73 2.88 -3.89
C SER A 155 -11.15 2.40 -4.23
N LYS A 156 -12.19 3.01 -3.63
CA LYS A 156 -13.58 2.71 -3.96
C LYS A 156 -13.92 3.10 -5.40
N SER A 157 -13.45 4.24 -5.86
CA SER A 157 -13.64 4.67 -7.27
C SER A 157 -12.94 3.69 -8.23
N MET A 158 -11.67 3.33 -7.96
CA MET A 158 -10.95 2.31 -8.73
C MET A 158 -11.72 0.98 -8.78
N ALA A 159 -12.31 0.58 -7.66
CA ALA A 159 -13.07 -0.66 -7.57
C ALA A 159 -14.31 -0.66 -8.48
N VAL A 160 -15.01 0.46 -8.54
CA VAL A 160 -16.18 0.64 -9.43
C VAL A 160 -15.74 0.63 -10.91
N ASP A 161 -14.70 1.40 -11.23
CA ASP A 161 -14.24 1.58 -12.61
C ASP A 161 -13.65 0.29 -13.21
N LEU A 162 -12.94 -0.50 -12.40
CA LEU A 162 -12.22 -1.70 -12.84
C LEU A 162 -13.03 -3.01 -12.71
N ALA A 163 -14.12 -3.01 -11.95
CA ALA A 163 -14.98 -4.19 -11.77
C ALA A 163 -15.48 -4.80 -13.10
N PRO A 164 -15.91 -4.01 -14.11
CA PRO A 164 -16.34 -4.56 -15.39
C PRO A 164 -15.26 -5.36 -16.13
N SER A 165 -13.98 -5.03 -15.86
CA SER A 165 -12.80 -5.72 -16.41
C SER A 165 -12.38 -6.95 -15.60
N GLY A 166 -13.10 -7.28 -14.52
CA GLY A 166 -12.83 -8.44 -13.67
C GLY A 166 -11.70 -8.22 -12.63
N VAL A 167 -11.19 -7.01 -12.51
CA VAL A 167 -10.23 -6.64 -11.46
C VAL A 167 -10.95 -6.45 -10.14
N HIS A 168 -10.36 -6.94 -9.06
CA HIS A 168 -10.86 -6.69 -7.71
C HIS A 168 -9.94 -5.73 -6.95
N VAL A 169 -10.51 -4.70 -6.34
CA VAL A 169 -9.76 -3.74 -5.51
C VAL A 169 -10.18 -3.92 -4.06
N ILE A 170 -9.19 -3.97 -3.16
CA ILE A 170 -9.40 -4.02 -1.71
C ILE A 170 -8.53 -2.98 -1.01
N THR A 171 -9.04 -2.38 0.04
CA THR A 171 -8.31 -1.43 0.87
C THR A 171 -7.96 -2.09 2.19
N LEU A 172 -6.70 -2.00 2.63
CA LEU A 172 -6.21 -2.72 3.79
C LEU A 172 -5.77 -1.79 4.92
N HIS A 173 -6.07 -2.19 6.16
CA HIS A 173 -5.44 -1.66 7.36
C HIS A 173 -4.46 -2.69 7.92
N PRO A 174 -3.14 -2.37 7.98
CA PRO A 174 -2.11 -3.32 8.40
C PRO A 174 -2.09 -3.64 9.89
N GLY A 175 -2.87 -2.93 10.71
CA GLY A 175 -2.73 -2.91 12.17
C GLY A 175 -1.72 -1.85 12.62
N TRP A 176 -1.43 -1.80 13.91
CA TRP A 176 -0.34 -0.98 14.46
C TRP A 176 0.94 -1.82 14.53
N VAL A 177 1.72 -1.74 13.44
CA VAL A 177 2.85 -2.64 13.18
C VAL A 177 4.15 -2.04 13.67
N THR A 178 5.00 -2.85 14.32
CA THR A 178 6.35 -2.49 14.75
C THR A 178 7.25 -2.29 13.52
N THR A 179 7.52 -1.04 13.18
CA THR A 179 8.36 -0.61 12.05
C THR A 179 9.05 0.70 12.38
N ASP A 180 9.97 1.17 11.51
CA ASP A 180 10.58 2.50 11.64
C ASP A 180 9.52 3.61 11.66
N MET A 181 8.46 3.49 10.86
CA MET A 181 7.38 4.49 10.78
C MET A 181 6.66 4.68 12.12
N THR A 182 6.57 3.63 12.92
CA THR A 182 5.94 3.65 14.25
C THR A 182 6.96 3.78 15.37
N HIS A 183 8.23 4.11 15.05
CA HIS A 183 9.33 4.16 16.01
C HIS A 183 9.42 2.87 16.85
N ASN A 184 9.15 1.73 16.22
CA ASN A 184 9.15 0.40 16.84
C ASN A 184 8.17 0.25 18.02
N SER A 185 7.09 1.04 18.06
CA SER A 185 6.07 1.01 19.12
C SER A 185 4.78 0.26 18.73
N GLY A 186 4.82 -0.56 17.66
CA GLY A 186 3.67 -1.33 17.20
C GLY A 186 3.21 -2.42 18.20
N LEU A 187 1.94 -2.82 18.07
CA LEU A 187 1.34 -3.91 18.86
C LEU A 187 1.53 -5.29 18.23
N ILE A 188 1.81 -5.33 16.93
CA ILE A 188 2.06 -6.57 16.17
C ILE A 188 3.33 -6.43 15.36
N ASP A 189 3.96 -7.54 15.04
CA ASP A 189 5.12 -7.56 14.15
C ASP A 189 4.72 -7.55 12.66
N VAL A 190 5.71 -7.32 11.79
CA VAL A 190 5.53 -7.30 10.34
C VAL A 190 5.01 -8.64 9.83
N GLN A 191 5.47 -9.75 10.39
CA GLN A 191 5.10 -11.08 9.93
C GLN A 191 3.62 -11.36 10.18
N THR A 192 3.11 -11.04 11.36
CA THR A 192 1.68 -11.17 11.73
C THR A 192 0.81 -10.30 10.83
N SER A 193 1.18 -9.03 10.65
CA SER A 193 0.45 -8.09 9.79
C SER A 193 0.38 -8.58 8.34
N VAL A 194 1.54 -8.97 7.76
CA VAL A 194 1.63 -9.44 6.38
C VAL A 194 0.88 -10.75 6.18
N ALA A 195 1.00 -11.71 7.10
CA ALA A 195 0.25 -12.97 7.03
C ALA A 195 -1.26 -12.72 6.98
N GLY A 196 -1.77 -11.88 7.89
CA GLY A 196 -3.19 -11.53 7.93
C GLY A 196 -3.65 -10.80 6.68
N MET A 197 -2.94 -9.75 6.24
CA MET A 197 -3.29 -9.04 5.01
C MET A 197 -3.20 -9.94 3.76
N SER A 198 -2.22 -10.85 3.69
CA SER A 198 -2.12 -11.79 2.57
C SER A 198 -3.29 -12.78 2.55
N GLN A 199 -3.81 -13.17 3.71
CA GLN A 199 -5.04 -13.97 3.79
C GLN A 199 -6.25 -13.17 3.27
N VAL A 200 -6.41 -11.90 3.70
CA VAL A 200 -7.46 -11.00 3.19
C VAL A 200 -7.34 -10.81 1.67
N ILE A 201 -6.13 -10.66 1.14
CA ILE A 201 -5.89 -10.56 -0.31
C ILE A 201 -6.28 -11.86 -1.02
N THR A 202 -5.96 -13.02 -0.46
CA THR A 202 -6.33 -14.32 -1.05
C THR A 202 -7.85 -14.45 -1.13
N ASP A 203 -8.54 -13.98 -0.10
CA ASP A 203 -10.00 -14.02 0.01
C ASP A 203 -10.68 -12.74 -0.51
N ALA A 204 -9.94 -11.86 -1.23
CA ALA A 204 -10.42 -10.53 -1.59
C ALA A 204 -11.78 -10.53 -2.28
N ARG A 205 -12.05 -11.53 -3.13
CA ARG A 205 -13.33 -11.64 -3.86
C ARG A 205 -14.53 -12.03 -2.98
N ASN A 206 -14.29 -12.41 -1.72
CA ASN A 206 -15.33 -12.63 -0.70
C ASN A 206 -15.72 -11.32 0.00
N HIS A 207 -14.93 -10.26 -0.18
CA HIS A 207 -15.20 -8.92 0.31
C HIS A 207 -15.86 -8.07 -0.78
N ALA A 208 -16.62 -7.06 -0.39
CA ALA A 208 -17.16 -6.11 -1.35
C ALA A 208 -16.03 -5.33 -2.05
N ALA A 209 -16.16 -5.08 -3.35
CA ALA A 209 -15.16 -4.34 -4.10
C ALA A 209 -14.93 -2.93 -3.51
N GLY A 210 -13.68 -2.62 -3.20
CA GLY A 210 -13.27 -1.39 -2.53
C GLY A 210 -13.53 -1.37 -1.03
N GLU A 211 -13.88 -2.51 -0.41
CA GLU A 211 -14.07 -2.60 1.04
C GLU A 211 -12.78 -2.29 1.79
N PHE A 212 -12.92 -1.64 2.95
CA PHE A 212 -11.80 -1.36 3.84
C PHE A 212 -11.73 -2.39 4.94
N VAL A 213 -10.71 -3.23 4.92
CA VAL A 213 -10.58 -4.43 5.75
C VAL A 213 -9.25 -4.38 6.53
N ALA A 214 -9.30 -4.75 7.81
CA ALA A 214 -8.10 -4.86 8.64
C ALA A 214 -7.39 -6.20 8.39
N PHE A 215 -6.12 -6.27 8.79
CA PHE A 215 -5.29 -7.49 8.66
C PHE A 215 -5.92 -8.73 9.31
N ASP A 216 -6.81 -8.57 10.29
CA ASP A 216 -7.53 -9.65 10.96
C ASP A 216 -8.88 -10.01 10.28
N GLY A 217 -9.12 -9.51 9.08
CA GLY A 217 -10.31 -9.77 8.28
C GLY A 217 -11.54 -8.94 8.63
N LYS A 218 -11.47 -8.06 9.64
CA LYS A 218 -12.62 -7.24 10.04
C LYS A 218 -12.77 -6.02 9.15
N THR A 219 -14.00 -5.71 8.75
CA THR A 219 -14.34 -4.46 8.07
C THR A 219 -14.04 -3.26 8.97
N VAL A 220 -13.38 -2.24 8.43
CA VAL A 220 -13.08 -1.00 9.12
C VAL A 220 -14.08 0.06 8.66
N PRO A 221 -14.87 0.68 9.55
CA PRO A 221 -15.73 1.79 9.20
C PRO A 221 -14.89 3.03 8.82
N TYR A 222 -15.45 3.95 8.00
CA TYR A 222 -14.75 5.19 7.54
C TYR A 222 -15.68 6.39 7.47
#